data_34dfe1c58c7a68bc77632de8258aaafc
#
_entry.id   34dfe1c58c7a68bc77632de8258aaafc
#
_cell.length_a   1.000
_cell.length_b   1.000
_cell.length_c   1.000
_cell.angle_alpha   90.00
_cell.angle_beta   90.00
_cell.angle_gamma   90.00
#
_symmetry.space_group_name_H-M   'P 1'
#
loop_
_entity.id
_entity.type
_entity.pdbx_description
1 polymer ?
#
loop_
_entity_poly.entity_id
_entity_poly.type
_entity_poly.pdbx_seq_one_letter_code
_entity_poly.pdbx_strand_id
1 'polypeptide(L)'
;CTIWIAAFCVTIGGCKSYRQSRKQNQKLYNAIETNEVEAAKEAIDDGANMNSFRNIGLTMDSLYGKSDKNPVYADTAMHEDNKIAQYLIRKGADPDYKDKDGISLLMLAAQQGNIKFCKQLVEKGADVKYKKRGISALDYALSTGEIQDAKTQIELIEYLYQQKIPVTKMTKRILINGYRTGVYGDTSANTEYILQWGMKQGIVKMKDLSKKRKIFYQISIGQEINSSILKGISIHELHNTYGENIAMVAAQYGNLKVLKYAVKNKISVREENADFQNIFDLAIKSNNIDTIKYLMDIIKPSPKDICESIENSIDSISEKTLGYLLTKLTDINISPEDNDENILETAAMSNRIDLAELLIKKKAVVTPIALINAVDTGNIKLVKLLLSNGGEVNKIGKYSDGEK
;
A
#
# COMPACT_ATOMS: atom_id res chain seq x y z
N CYS A 1 -40.22 27.67 -47.78
CA CYS A 1 -39.78 28.45 -46.58
C CYS A 1 -39.82 27.65 -45.29
N THR A 2 -40.83 26.79 -45.04
CA THR A 2 -41.03 26.07 -43.78
C THR A 2 -39.95 25.01 -43.51
N ILE A 3 -39.38 24.33 -44.51
CA ILE A 3 -38.38 23.29 -44.37
C ILE A 3 -36.99 23.87 -43.95
N TRP A 4 -36.66 25.07 -44.40
CA TRP A 4 -35.42 25.77 -44.05
C TRP A 4 -35.38 26.27 -42.59
N ILE A 5 -36.54 26.69 -42.07
CA ILE A 5 -36.62 27.13 -40.67
C ILE A 5 -36.49 25.96 -39.70
N ALA A 6 -37.09 24.80 -40.03
CA ALA A 6 -36.92 23.58 -39.21
C ALA A 6 -35.47 23.07 -39.19
N ALA A 7 -34.77 23.06 -40.34
CA ALA A 7 -33.36 22.69 -40.45
C ALA A 7 -32.47 23.67 -39.67
N PHE A 8 -32.79 24.99 -39.70
CA PHE A 8 -32.06 26.00 -38.97
C PHE A 8 -32.27 25.95 -37.46
N CYS A 9 -33.47 25.62 -37.00
CA CYS A 9 -33.77 25.41 -35.59
C CYS A 9 -33.10 24.14 -35.03
N VAL A 10 -32.99 23.07 -35.82
CA VAL A 10 -32.28 21.83 -35.41
C VAL A 10 -30.79 22.09 -35.29
N THR A 11 -30.18 22.89 -36.22
CA THR A 11 -28.75 23.24 -36.16
C THR A 11 -28.41 24.15 -34.99
N ILE A 12 -29.25 25.15 -34.69
CA ILE A 12 -29.02 26.06 -33.55
C ILE A 12 -29.25 25.33 -32.21
N GLY A 13 -30.27 24.46 -32.10
CA GLY A 13 -30.53 23.64 -30.95
C GLY A 13 -29.38 22.67 -30.70
N GLY A 14 -28.88 22.01 -31.74
CA GLY A 14 -27.73 21.13 -31.68
C GLY A 14 -26.44 21.84 -31.27
N CYS A 15 -26.20 23.06 -31.80
CA CYS A 15 -25.04 23.86 -31.39
C CYS A 15 -25.09 24.36 -29.95
N LYS A 16 -26.29 24.70 -29.42
CA LYS A 16 -26.45 25.09 -28.00
C LYS A 16 -26.23 23.91 -27.08
N SER A 17 -26.83 22.77 -27.38
CA SER A 17 -26.65 21.52 -26.63
C SER A 17 -25.20 21.06 -26.62
N TYR A 18 -24.51 21.10 -27.77
CA TYR A 18 -23.11 20.75 -27.88
C TYR A 18 -22.19 21.69 -27.07
N ARG A 19 -22.44 23.01 -27.13
CA ARG A 19 -21.67 23.98 -26.34
C ARG A 19 -21.90 23.82 -24.85
N GLN A 20 -23.10 23.51 -24.40
CA GLN A 20 -23.44 23.29 -23.02
C GLN A 20 -22.76 22.01 -22.51
N SER A 21 -22.85 20.90 -23.24
CA SER A 21 -22.18 19.66 -22.90
C SER A 21 -20.65 19.83 -22.82
N ARG A 22 -20.03 20.58 -23.76
CA ARG A 22 -18.60 20.85 -23.71
C ARG A 22 -18.18 21.66 -22.47
N LYS A 23 -19.00 22.63 -22.04
CA LYS A 23 -18.73 23.42 -20.82
C LYS A 23 -18.83 22.55 -19.56
N GLN A 24 -19.81 21.67 -19.48
CA GLN A 24 -19.98 20.76 -18.34
C GLN A 24 -18.89 19.69 -18.31
N ASN A 25 -18.48 19.16 -19.46
CA ASN A 25 -17.34 18.27 -19.55
C ASN A 25 -16.04 18.93 -19.03
N GLN A 26 -15.81 20.23 -19.35
CA GLN A 26 -14.65 20.93 -18.82
C GLN A 26 -14.72 21.13 -17.30
N LYS A 27 -15.90 21.42 -16.76
CA LYS A 27 -16.10 21.48 -15.29
C LYS A 27 -15.79 20.14 -14.64
N LEU A 28 -16.27 19.04 -15.22
CA LEU A 28 -15.99 17.69 -14.72
C LEU A 28 -14.51 17.39 -14.75
N TYR A 29 -13.80 17.78 -15.82
CA TYR A 29 -12.35 17.58 -15.91
C TYR A 29 -11.61 18.34 -14.82
N ASN A 30 -11.94 19.62 -14.61
CA ASN A 30 -11.31 20.43 -13.57
C ASN A 30 -11.57 19.84 -12.18
N ALA A 31 -12.81 19.43 -11.90
CA ALA A 31 -13.18 18.83 -10.62
C ALA A 31 -12.43 17.51 -10.34
N ILE A 32 -12.11 16.74 -11.38
CA ILE A 32 -11.31 15.53 -11.26
C ILE A 32 -9.85 15.86 -10.98
N GLU A 33 -9.28 16.86 -11.68
CA GLU A 33 -7.90 17.30 -11.43
C GLU A 33 -7.69 17.81 -10.01
N THR A 34 -8.69 18.53 -9.47
CA THR A 34 -8.63 19.08 -8.11
C THR A 34 -9.21 18.12 -7.05
N ASN A 35 -9.66 16.93 -7.46
CA ASN A 35 -10.33 15.93 -6.60
C ASN A 35 -11.56 16.49 -5.85
N GLU A 36 -12.27 17.47 -6.45
CA GLU A 36 -13.46 18.11 -5.88
C GLU A 36 -14.72 17.29 -6.17
N VAL A 37 -15.10 16.42 -5.24
CA VAL A 37 -16.20 15.46 -5.40
C VAL A 37 -17.55 16.13 -5.68
N GLU A 38 -17.88 17.21 -4.96
CA GLU A 38 -19.16 17.91 -5.13
C GLU A 38 -19.24 18.66 -6.47
N ALA A 39 -18.15 19.29 -6.90
CA ALA A 39 -18.06 19.94 -8.23
C ALA A 39 -18.18 18.91 -9.37
N ALA A 40 -17.61 17.70 -9.19
CA ALA A 40 -17.79 16.61 -10.15
C ALA A 40 -19.24 16.13 -10.23
N LYS A 41 -19.93 15.99 -9.09
CA LYS A 41 -21.34 15.63 -9.03
C LYS A 41 -22.22 16.67 -9.73
N GLU A 42 -22.02 17.95 -9.42
CA GLU A 42 -22.75 19.05 -10.04
C GLU A 42 -22.56 19.06 -11.57
N ALA A 43 -21.33 18.90 -12.05
CA ALA A 43 -21.06 18.86 -13.48
C ALA A 43 -21.77 17.70 -14.19
N ILE A 44 -21.87 16.52 -13.53
CA ILE A 44 -22.56 15.34 -14.06
C ILE A 44 -24.08 15.55 -14.07
N ASP A 45 -24.63 16.07 -12.99
CA ASP A 45 -26.08 16.34 -12.89
C ASP A 45 -26.51 17.45 -13.88
N ASP A 46 -25.63 18.39 -14.22
CA ASP A 46 -25.79 19.38 -15.28
C ASP A 46 -25.56 18.84 -16.70
N GLY A 47 -25.29 17.55 -16.87
CA GLY A 47 -25.22 16.87 -18.15
C GLY A 47 -23.83 16.72 -18.74
N ALA A 48 -22.77 16.72 -17.92
CA ALA A 48 -21.46 16.30 -18.40
C ALA A 48 -21.49 14.84 -18.89
N ASN A 49 -20.84 14.56 -20.00
CA ASN A 49 -20.71 13.20 -20.51
C ASN A 49 -19.60 12.47 -19.79
N MET A 50 -19.96 11.53 -18.92
CA MET A 50 -19.03 10.71 -18.13
C MET A 50 -18.08 9.88 -18.99
N ASN A 51 -18.51 9.49 -20.20
CA ASN A 51 -17.70 8.72 -21.16
C ASN A 51 -16.98 9.65 -22.17
N SER A 52 -16.95 10.95 -21.92
CA SER A 52 -16.19 11.85 -22.79
C SER A 52 -14.69 11.61 -22.63
N PHE A 53 -13.98 11.80 -23.76
CA PHE A 53 -12.53 11.68 -23.78
C PHE A 53 -11.91 13.06 -23.56
N ARG A 54 -10.89 13.13 -22.73
CA ARG A 54 -10.07 14.30 -22.57
C ARG A 54 -8.98 14.31 -23.64
N ASN A 55 -8.95 15.33 -24.49
CA ASN A 55 -7.74 15.69 -25.23
C ASN A 55 -6.80 16.39 -24.24
N ILE A 56 -5.97 15.62 -23.54
CA ILE A 56 -4.96 16.18 -22.65
C ILE A 56 -3.82 16.69 -23.52
N GLY A 57 -3.90 17.97 -23.91
CA GLY A 57 -2.73 18.70 -24.35
C GLY A 57 -1.88 19.06 -23.14
N LEU A 58 -0.71 18.47 -23.03
CA LEU A 58 0.50 19.04 -22.41
C LEU A 58 0.79 18.92 -20.90
N THR A 59 -0.02 18.34 -20.00
CA THR A 59 0.34 18.39 -18.58
C THR A 59 0.59 17.03 -17.88
N MET A 60 0.20 15.91 -18.45
CA MET A 60 0.50 14.57 -17.90
C MET A 60 1.58 13.80 -18.67
N ASP A 61 2.07 14.34 -19.78
CA ASP A 61 3.16 13.73 -20.59
C ASP A 61 4.50 13.60 -19.84
N SER A 62 4.68 14.32 -18.76
CA SER A 62 5.94 14.35 -18.02
C SER A 62 6.07 13.29 -16.92
N LEU A 63 4.98 12.68 -16.47
CA LEU A 63 5.02 11.73 -15.36
C LEU A 63 4.72 10.26 -15.74
N TYR A 64 3.88 9.98 -16.76
CA TYR A 64 3.44 8.60 -17.05
C TYR A 64 3.32 8.22 -18.54
N GLY A 65 3.95 8.95 -19.46
CA GLY A 65 3.97 8.59 -20.89
C GLY A 65 2.64 8.83 -21.61
N LYS A 66 2.73 9.58 -22.70
CA LYS A 66 1.68 10.05 -23.61
C LYS A 66 0.44 9.18 -23.72
N SER A 67 -0.68 9.66 -23.17
CA SER A 67 -2.00 9.09 -23.39
C SER A 67 -2.99 10.16 -23.82
N ASP A 68 -3.19 10.32 -25.13
CA ASP A 68 -4.03 11.37 -25.68
C ASP A 68 -5.54 11.13 -25.58
N LYS A 69 -6.00 9.97 -25.07
CA LYS A 69 -7.44 9.61 -25.09
C LYS A 69 -7.83 8.65 -23.96
N ASN A 70 -7.78 9.11 -22.71
CA ASN A 70 -8.43 8.38 -21.62
C ASN A 70 -9.79 9.01 -21.30
N PRO A 71 -10.86 8.23 -21.04
CA PRO A 71 -12.06 8.80 -20.47
C PRO A 71 -11.75 9.35 -19.09
N VAL A 72 -12.42 10.44 -18.76
CA VAL A 72 -12.26 11.20 -17.54
C VAL A 72 -12.26 10.35 -16.26
N TYR A 73 -13.11 9.32 -16.21
CA TYR A 73 -13.20 8.46 -15.04
C TYR A 73 -12.01 7.49 -14.86
N ALA A 74 -11.20 7.25 -15.90
CA ALA A 74 -9.97 6.47 -15.76
C ALA A 74 -8.94 7.25 -14.93
N ASP A 75 -8.87 8.57 -15.10
CA ASP A 75 -7.99 9.44 -14.33
C ASP A 75 -8.37 9.42 -12.82
N THR A 76 -9.66 9.29 -12.51
CA THR A 76 -10.12 9.24 -11.11
C THR A 76 -9.79 7.92 -10.40
N ALA A 77 -9.51 6.85 -11.14
CA ALA A 77 -9.09 5.58 -10.56
C ALA A 77 -7.68 5.65 -9.94
N MET A 78 -6.91 6.68 -10.29
CA MET A 78 -5.55 6.92 -9.80
C MET A 78 -5.52 7.70 -8.47
N HIS A 79 -6.64 8.26 -8.02
CA HIS A 79 -6.72 8.95 -6.72
C HIS A 79 -7.00 7.96 -5.59
N GLU A 80 -6.30 8.08 -4.46
CA GLU A 80 -6.39 7.17 -3.32
C GLU A 80 -7.81 6.97 -2.78
N ASP A 81 -8.63 8.03 -2.71
CA ASP A 81 -9.99 7.95 -2.17
C ASP A 81 -11.04 7.50 -3.18
N ASN A 82 -10.75 7.59 -4.48
CA ASN A 82 -11.61 7.15 -5.60
C ASN A 82 -13.10 7.54 -5.52
N LYS A 83 -13.46 8.54 -4.74
CA LYS A 83 -14.88 8.93 -4.53
C LYS A 83 -15.53 9.35 -5.82
N ILE A 84 -14.81 10.09 -6.68
CA ILE A 84 -15.31 10.53 -7.98
C ILE A 84 -15.49 9.33 -8.91
N ALA A 85 -14.51 8.43 -9.01
CA ALA A 85 -14.60 7.21 -9.82
C ALA A 85 -15.78 6.33 -9.39
N GLN A 86 -15.95 6.11 -8.09
CA GLN A 86 -17.08 5.37 -7.54
C GLN A 86 -18.43 6.02 -7.88
N TYR A 87 -18.51 7.35 -7.85
CA TYR A 87 -19.72 8.07 -8.23
C TYR A 87 -20.01 7.92 -9.71
N LEU A 88 -19.03 8.08 -10.59
CA LEU A 88 -19.17 7.93 -12.05
C LEU A 88 -19.66 6.54 -12.42
N ILE A 89 -19.08 5.49 -11.86
CA ILE A 89 -19.51 4.10 -12.09
C ILE A 89 -20.95 3.88 -11.59
N ARG A 90 -21.34 4.45 -10.45
CA ARG A 90 -22.75 4.38 -9.99
C ARG A 90 -23.70 5.06 -10.94
N LYS A 91 -23.29 6.15 -11.58
CA LYS A 91 -24.11 6.90 -12.56
C LYS A 91 -24.10 6.26 -13.96
N GLY A 92 -23.43 5.15 -14.18
CA GLY A 92 -23.47 4.36 -15.42
C GLY A 92 -22.27 4.57 -16.35
N ALA A 93 -21.13 5.06 -15.83
CA ALA A 93 -19.88 4.97 -16.58
C ALA A 93 -19.53 3.49 -16.84
N ASP A 94 -18.88 3.22 -17.99
CA ASP A 94 -18.56 1.86 -18.42
C ASP A 94 -17.55 1.19 -17.49
N PRO A 95 -17.91 0.12 -16.73
CA PRO A 95 -16.99 -0.57 -15.84
C PRO A 95 -15.93 -1.39 -16.60
N ASP A 96 -16.15 -1.68 -17.89
CA ASP A 96 -15.27 -2.47 -18.75
C ASP A 96 -14.30 -1.63 -19.59
N TYR A 97 -14.28 -0.32 -19.34
CA TYR A 97 -13.38 0.55 -20.07
C TYR A 97 -11.92 0.06 -20.00
N LYS A 98 -11.24 0.20 -21.12
CA LYS A 98 -9.82 -0.10 -21.29
C LYS A 98 -9.12 1.12 -21.87
N ASP A 99 -7.98 1.46 -21.32
CA ASP A 99 -7.15 2.54 -21.85
C ASP A 99 -6.57 2.18 -23.25
N LYS A 100 -5.84 3.12 -23.84
CA LYS A 100 -5.17 2.91 -25.16
C LYS A 100 -4.18 1.73 -25.15
N ASP A 101 -3.63 1.43 -23.99
CA ASP A 101 -2.70 0.33 -23.80
C ASP A 101 -3.43 -1.00 -23.55
N GLY A 102 -4.75 -0.96 -23.42
CA GLY A 102 -5.60 -2.10 -23.12
C GLY A 102 -5.58 -2.48 -21.64
N ILE A 103 -5.24 -1.58 -20.73
CA ILE A 103 -5.36 -1.77 -19.29
C ILE A 103 -6.81 -1.49 -18.90
N SER A 104 -7.47 -2.44 -18.21
CA SER A 104 -8.84 -2.24 -17.75
C SER A 104 -8.88 -1.47 -16.42
N LEU A 105 -10.02 -0.83 -16.11
CA LEU A 105 -10.22 -0.18 -14.81
C LEU A 105 -9.99 -1.14 -13.64
N LEU A 106 -10.41 -2.40 -13.78
CA LEU A 106 -10.19 -3.40 -12.76
C LEU A 106 -8.70 -3.70 -12.54
N MET A 107 -7.88 -3.67 -13.60
CA MET A 107 -6.43 -3.81 -13.49
C MET A 107 -5.81 -2.61 -12.78
N LEU A 108 -6.23 -1.38 -13.12
CA LEU A 108 -5.76 -0.16 -12.47
C LEU A 108 -6.14 -0.14 -10.98
N ALA A 109 -7.40 -0.41 -10.66
CA ALA A 109 -7.87 -0.48 -9.27
C ALA A 109 -7.11 -1.56 -8.45
N ALA A 110 -6.83 -2.70 -9.07
CA ALA A 110 -6.05 -3.78 -8.45
C ALA A 110 -4.59 -3.37 -8.21
N GLN A 111 -3.97 -2.64 -9.15
CA GLN A 111 -2.62 -2.10 -9.01
C GLN A 111 -2.51 -1.09 -7.88
N GLN A 112 -3.53 -0.24 -7.71
CA GLN A 112 -3.60 0.75 -6.64
C GLN A 112 -4.01 0.16 -5.28
N GLY A 113 -4.23 -1.13 -5.20
CA GLY A 113 -4.66 -1.75 -3.95
C GLY A 113 -6.10 -1.44 -3.52
N ASN A 114 -6.89 -0.79 -4.38
CA ASN A 114 -8.21 -0.31 -4.01
C ASN A 114 -9.29 -1.41 -4.07
N ILE A 115 -9.37 -2.20 -3.01
CA ILE A 115 -10.36 -3.29 -2.90
C ILE A 115 -11.81 -2.80 -3.01
N LYS A 116 -12.13 -1.61 -2.49
CA LYS A 116 -13.50 -1.05 -2.54
C LYS A 116 -13.91 -0.77 -3.98
N PHE A 117 -13.00 -0.18 -4.75
CA PHE A 117 -13.27 0.12 -6.15
C PHE A 117 -13.29 -1.17 -7.00
N CYS A 118 -12.39 -2.13 -6.74
CA CYS A 118 -12.47 -3.46 -7.37
C CYS A 118 -13.82 -4.13 -7.15
N LYS A 119 -14.34 -4.12 -5.92
CA LYS A 119 -15.66 -4.66 -5.59
C LYS A 119 -16.77 -3.99 -6.38
N GLN A 120 -16.78 -2.66 -6.43
CA GLN A 120 -17.78 -1.90 -7.17
C GLN A 120 -17.73 -2.18 -8.68
N LEU A 121 -16.54 -2.26 -9.28
CA LEU A 121 -16.39 -2.58 -10.70
C LEU A 121 -16.95 -3.97 -11.03
N VAL A 122 -16.63 -4.98 -10.22
CA VAL A 122 -17.13 -6.35 -10.38
C VAL A 122 -18.67 -6.39 -10.22
N GLU A 123 -19.23 -5.73 -9.21
CA GLU A 123 -20.69 -5.62 -9.00
C GLU A 123 -21.39 -4.94 -10.18
N LYS A 124 -20.74 -4.02 -10.87
CA LYS A 124 -21.26 -3.33 -12.05
C LYS A 124 -21.00 -4.06 -13.36
N GLY A 125 -20.42 -5.25 -13.32
CA GLY A 125 -20.29 -6.15 -14.46
C GLY A 125 -18.99 -6.06 -15.21
N ALA A 126 -17.90 -5.51 -14.59
CA ALA A 126 -16.58 -5.53 -15.20
C ALA A 126 -16.13 -6.96 -15.61
N ASP A 127 -15.52 -7.10 -16.77
CA ASP A 127 -15.05 -8.40 -17.29
C ASP A 127 -13.86 -8.91 -16.44
N VAL A 128 -14.19 -9.72 -15.44
CA VAL A 128 -13.21 -10.36 -14.55
C VAL A 128 -12.29 -11.34 -15.27
N LYS A 129 -12.64 -11.80 -16.49
CA LYS A 129 -11.82 -12.75 -17.25
C LYS A 129 -10.86 -12.09 -18.22
N TYR A 130 -10.96 -10.79 -18.37
CA TYR A 130 -10.10 -10.05 -19.27
C TYR A 130 -8.61 -10.19 -18.92
N LYS A 131 -7.81 -10.33 -19.96
CA LYS A 131 -6.34 -10.38 -19.89
C LYS A 131 -5.72 -9.47 -20.93
N LYS A 132 -4.85 -8.59 -20.53
CA LYS A 132 -4.00 -7.83 -21.45
C LYS A 132 -2.70 -8.60 -21.69
N ARG A 133 -2.48 -9.06 -22.93
CA ARG A 133 -1.27 -9.84 -23.30
C ARG A 133 -0.96 -10.98 -22.33
N GLY A 134 -2.01 -11.64 -21.82
CA GLY A 134 -1.88 -12.75 -20.89
C GLY A 134 -1.73 -12.35 -19.42
N ILE A 135 -1.77 -11.06 -19.07
CA ILE A 135 -1.72 -10.52 -17.70
C ILE A 135 -3.15 -10.21 -17.24
N SER A 136 -3.53 -10.61 -16.04
CA SER A 136 -4.85 -10.41 -15.44
C SER A 136 -4.85 -9.34 -14.35
N ALA A 137 -6.01 -8.91 -13.86
CA ALA A 137 -6.09 -8.00 -12.71
C ALA A 137 -5.48 -8.60 -11.43
N LEU A 138 -5.48 -9.93 -11.29
CA LEU A 138 -4.80 -10.62 -10.18
C LEU A 138 -3.27 -10.41 -10.25
N ASP A 139 -2.69 -10.40 -11.45
CA ASP A 139 -1.26 -10.14 -11.62
C ASP A 139 -0.90 -8.70 -11.25
N TYR A 140 -1.79 -7.74 -11.56
CA TYR A 140 -1.63 -6.34 -11.16
C TYR A 140 -1.67 -6.19 -9.63
N ALA A 141 -2.63 -6.85 -8.94
CA ALA A 141 -2.69 -6.83 -7.47
C ALA A 141 -1.47 -7.46 -6.80
N LEU A 142 -0.89 -8.50 -7.42
CA LEU A 142 0.33 -9.15 -6.94
C LEU A 142 1.59 -8.33 -7.18
N SER A 143 1.56 -7.42 -8.16
CA SER A 143 2.73 -6.61 -8.57
C SER A 143 2.70 -5.20 -8.00
N THR A 144 1.72 -4.85 -7.16
CA THR A 144 1.66 -3.53 -6.56
C THR A 144 2.74 -3.33 -5.50
N GLY A 145 3.43 -2.19 -5.54
CA GLY A 145 4.29 -1.71 -4.46
C GLY A 145 3.56 -0.77 -3.48
N GLU A 146 2.33 -0.36 -3.82
CA GLU A 146 1.56 0.63 -3.05
C GLU A 146 1.00 0.07 -1.73
N ILE A 147 0.81 -1.25 -1.62
CA ILE A 147 0.32 -1.87 -0.41
C ILE A 147 1.49 -2.37 0.43
N GLN A 148 1.85 -1.64 1.46
CA GLN A 148 2.90 -2.05 2.39
C GLN A 148 2.44 -3.10 3.39
N ASP A 149 1.14 -3.11 3.74
CA ASP A 149 0.56 -4.09 4.66
C ASP A 149 0.18 -5.41 3.95
N ALA A 150 0.83 -6.49 4.36
CA ALA A 150 0.60 -7.83 3.82
C ALA A 150 -0.86 -8.30 3.94
N LYS A 151 -1.54 -7.92 5.01
CA LYS A 151 -2.93 -8.34 5.25
C LYS A 151 -3.87 -7.72 4.23
N THR A 152 -3.74 -6.42 4.00
CA THR A 152 -4.55 -5.69 3.00
C THR A 152 -4.28 -6.22 1.59
N GLN A 153 -3.02 -6.50 1.26
CA GLN A 153 -2.68 -7.10 -0.04
C GLN A 153 -3.29 -8.49 -0.21
N ILE A 154 -3.24 -9.33 0.81
CA ILE A 154 -3.84 -10.67 0.77
C ILE A 154 -5.36 -10.59 0.67
N GLU A 155 -6.03 -9.66 1.37
CA GLU A 155 -7.48 -9.45 1.25
C GLU A 155 -7.89 -9.10 -0.19
N LEU A 156 -7.15 -8.21 -0.85
CA LEU A 156 -7.39 -7.87 -2.25
C LEU A 156 -7.20 -9.07 -3.18
N ILE A 157 -6.06 -9.75 -3.06
CA ILE A 157 -5.72 -10.93 -3.87
C ILE A 157 -6.77 -12.03 -3.69
N GLU A 158 -7.18 -12.28 -2.45
CA GLU A 158 -8.17 -13.31 -2.11
C GLU A 158 -9.55 -12.96 -2.68
N TYR A 159 -9.98 -11.69 -2.57
CA TYR A 159 -11.19 -11.23 -3.22
C TYR A 159 -11.16 -11.45 -4.73
N LEU A 160 -10.11 -11.00 -5.41
CA LEU A 160 -9.99 -11.13 -6.87
C LEU A 160 -9.96 -12.61 -7.31
N TYR A 161 -9.28 -13.46 -6.55
CA TYR A 161 -9.25 -14.89 -6.80
C TYR A 161 -10.63 -15.54 -6.64
N GLN A 162 -11.41 -15.16 -5.62
CA GLN A 162 -12.79 -15.62 -5.40
C GLN A 162 -13.72 -15.20 -6.54
N GLN A 163 -13.48 -14.04 -7.19
CA GLN A 163 -14.20 -13.62 -8.39
C GLN A 163 -13.80 -14.41 -9.65
N LYS A 164 -12.96 -15.44 -9.50
CA LYS A 164 -12.48 -16.30 -10.62
C LYS A 164 -11.69 -15.53 -11.68
N ILE A 165 -11.00 -14.48 -11.28
CA ILE A 165 -10.04 -13.80 -12.15
C ILE A 165 -8.94 -14.79 -12.54
N PRO A 166 -8.53 -14.83 -13.81
CA PRO A 166 -7.62 -15.86 -14.30
C PRO A 166 -6.26 -15.86 -13.60
N VAL A 167 -5.88 -17.03 -13.10
CA VAL A 167 -4.50 -17.33 -12.70
C VAL A 167 -3.67 -17.53 -13.96
N THR A 168 -2.66 -16.71 -14.17
CA THR A 168 -1.83 -16.72 -15.38
C THR A 168 -0.46 -17.35 -15.13
N LYS A 169 0.37 -17.47 -16.18
CA LYS A 169 1.79 -17.82 -16.00
C LYS A 169 2.54 -16.73 -15.20
N MET A 170 2.12 -15.46 -15.34
CA MET A 170 2.69 -14.35 -14.61
C MET A 170 2.35 -14.42 -13.12
N THR A 171 1.09 -14.74 -12.76
CA THR A 171 0.68 -15.01 -11.38
C THR A 171 1.63 -15.98 -10.70
N LYS A 172 1.85 -17.15 -11.31
CA LYS A 172 2.73 -18.17 -10.76
C LYS A 172 4.19 -17.67 -10.62
N ARG A 173 4.68 -16.94 -11.62
CA ARG A 173 6.03 -16.36 -11.60
C ARG A 173 6.20 -15.35 -10.47
N ILE A 174 5.23 -14.45 -10.27
CA ILE A 174 5.26 -13.44 -9.19
C ILE A 174 5.22 -14.15 -7.83
N LEU A 175 4.33 -15.12 -7.64
CA LEU A 175 4.24 -15.88 -6.39
C LEU A 175 5.56 -16.58 -6.02
N ILE A 176 6.29 -17.11 -6.99
CA ILE A 176 7.55 -17.83 -6.76
C ILE A 176 8.73 -16.88 -6.51
N ASN A 177 8.84 -15.82 -7.30
CA ASN A 177 10.07 -15.01 -7.38
C ASN A 177 9.91 -13.59 -6.81
N GLY A 178 8.70 -13.20 -6.43
CA GLY A 178 8.35 -11.79 -6.22
C GLY A 178 8.20 -11.02 -7.54
N TYR A 179 7.72 -9.81 -7.44
CA TYR A 179 7.66 -8.87 -8.58
C TYR A 179 8.86 -7.91 -8.48
N ARG A 180 9.58 -7.73 -9.57
CA ARG A 180 10.67 -6.77 -9.67
C ARG A 180 10.24 -5.66 -10.62
N THR A 181 10.03 -4.46 -10.11
CA THR A 181 9.94 -3.27 -10.92
C THR A 181 11.35 -2.78 -11.23
N GLY A 182 11.69 -2.59 -12.49
CA GLY A 182 12.83 -1.88 -13.07
C GLY A 182 14.03 -1.51 -12.18
N VAL A 183 14.56 -0.31 -12.32
CA VAL A 183 15.91 0.13 -11.94
C VAL A 183 16.24 0.07 -10.43
N TYR A 184 15.27 0.00 -9.52
CA TYR A 184 15.49 0.04 -8.07
C TYR A 184 15.17 -1.25 -7.31
N GLY A 185 14.83 -2.34 -8.00
CA GLY A 185 14.79 -3.65 -7.35
C GLY A 185 13.66 -3.91 -6.36
N ASP A 186 12.62 -3.07 -6.34
CA ASP A 186 11.46 -3.22 -5.46
C ASP A 186 10.75 -4.55 -5.69
N THR A 187 11.06 -5.47 -4.83
CA THR A 187 10.25 -6.65 -4.60
C THR A 187 9.29 -6.29 -3.48
N SER A 188 7.98 -6.54 -3.61
CA SER A 188 7.06 -6.18 -2.53
C SER A 188 7.47 -6.85 -1.22
N ALA A 189 7.44 -6.09 -0.12
CA ALA A 189 7.79 -6.56 1.23
C ALA A 189 6.97 -7.81 1.67
N ASN A 190 5.94 -8.15 0.92
CA ASN A 190 4.99 -9.21 1.20
C ASN A 190 5.26 -10.52 0.45
N THR A 191 6.44 -10.67 -0.20
CA THR A 191 6.73 -11.80 -1.12
C THR A 191 6.51 -13.18 -0.48
N GLU A 192 6.89 -13.37 0.79
CA GLU A 192 6.68 -14.65 1.47
C GLU A 192 5.21 -14.87 1.84
N TYR A 193 4.50 -13.83 2.26
CA TYR A 193 3.06 -13.92 2.56
C TYR A 193 2.24 -14.26 1.32
N ILE A 194 2.52 -13.63 0.17
CA ILE A 194 1.84 -13.95 -1.09
C ILE A 194 2.21 -15.34 -1.60
N LEU A 195 3.45 -15.81 -1.37
CA LEU A 195 3.83 -17.18 -1.68
C LEU A 195 3.06 -18.18 -0.80
N GLN A 196 2.97 -17.94 0.52
CA GLN A 196 2.18 -18.77 1.43
C GLN A 196 0.73 -18.87 0.99
N TRP A 197 0.13 -17.74 0.59
CA TRP A 197 -1.21 -17.72 0.02
C TRP A 197 -1.30 -18.58 -1.25
N GLY A 198 -0.38 -18.40 -2.20
CA GLY A 198 -0.34 -19.17 -3.46
C GLY A 198 -0.15 -20.68 -3.26
N MET A 199 0.62 -21.07 -2.24
CA MET A 199 0.79 -22.46 -1.84
C MET A 199 -0.51 -23.03 -1.23
N LYS A 200 -1.18 -22.28 -0.35
CA LYS A 200 -2.47 -22.64 0.23
C LYS A 200 -3.55 -22.83 -0.84
N GLN A 201 -3.57 -21.99 -1.87
CA GLN A 201 -4.51 -22.12 -2.99
C GLN A 201 -4.11 -23.22 -4.01
N GLY A 202 -2.97 -23.88 -3.81
CA GLY A 202 -2.46 -24.92 -4.74
C GLY A 202 -1.96 -24.38 -6.09
N ILE A 203 -1.83 -23.07 -6.24
CA ILE A 203 -1.30 -22.41 -7.45
C ILE A 203 0.19 -22.71 -7.61
N VAL A 204 0.92 -22.68 -6.51
CA VAL A 204 2.35 -23.04 -6.42
C VAL A 204 2.48 -24.32 -5.59
N LYS A 205 3.40 -25.20 -5.98
CA LYS A 205 3.72 -26.43 -5.28
C LYS A 205 5.19 -26.45 -4.89
N MET A 206 5.58 -27.20 -3.84
CA MET A 206 6.97 -27.29 -3.40
C MET A 206 7.96 -27.65 -4.53
N LYS A 207 7.55 -28.48 -5.48
CA LYS A 207 8.37 -28.84 -6.64
C LYS A 207 8.68 -27.66 -7.58
N ASP A 208 7.85 -26.61 -7.56
CA ASP A 208 8.01 -25.42 -8.40
C ASP A 208 9.08 -24.46 -7.84
N LEU A 209 9.43 -24.61 -6.55
CA LEU A 209 10.40 -23.75 -5.87
C LEU A 209 11.83 -24.24 -6.09
N SER A 210 12.77 -23.30 -6.29
CA SER A 210 14.19 -23.58 -6.20
C SER A 210 14.57 -24.03 -4.78
N LYS A 211 15.73 -24.67 -4.63
CA LYS A 211 16.20 -25.13 -3.31
C LYS A 211 16.32 -23.96 -2.31
N LYS A 212 16.90 -22.84 -2.75
CA LYS A 212 17.02 -21.60 -1.97
C LYS A 212 15.62 -21.08 -1.55
N ARG A 213 14.69 -21.01 -2.48
CA ARG A 213 13.33 -20.52 -2.21
C ARG A 213 12.55 -21.42 -1.24
N LYS A 214 12.77 -22.75 -1.31
CA LYS A 214 12.20 -23.70 -0.33
C LYS A 214 12.66 -23.41 1.08
N ILE A 215 13.93 -23.09 1.27
CA ILE A 215 14.50 -22.79 2.60
C ILE A 215 13.78 -21.58 3.20
N PHE A 216 13.72 -20.46 2.49
CA PHE A 216 13.05 -19.26 2.99
C PHE A 216 11.56 -19.49 3.25
N TYR A 217 10.87 -20.18 2.34
CA TYR A 217 9.47 -20.57 2.56
C TYR A 217 9.30 -21.41 3.85
N GLN A 218 10.15 -22.40 4.07
CA GLN A 218 10.09 -23.22 5.30
C GLN A 218 10.33 -22.40 6.56
N ILE A 219 11.26 -21.44 6.52
CA ILE A 219 11.50 -20.51 7.64
C ILE A 219 10.23 -19.68 7.91
N SER A 220 9.61 -19.14 6.85
CA SER A 220 8.45 -18.26 6.98
C SER A 220 7.20 -18.95 7.53
N ILE A 221 7.09 -20.27 7.37
CA ILE A 221 5.99 -21.07 7.94
C ILE A 221 6.35 -21.72 9.29
N GLY A 222 7.43 -21.28 9.94
CA GLY A 222 7.83 -21.73 11.26
C GLY A 222 8.54 -23.08 11.31
N GLN A 223 8.93 -23.66 10.14
CA GLN A 223 9.68 -24.92 10.10
C GLN A 223 11.15 -24.73 10.47
N GLU A 224 11.73 -25.78 11.02
CA GLU A 224 13.16 -25.83 11.29
C GLU A 224 13.96 -26.14 10.01
N ILE A 225 15.17 -25.59 9.94
CA ILE A 225 16.13 -25.94 8.89
C ILE A 225 17.18 -26.89 9.48
N ASN A 226 17.56 -27.89 8.71
CA ASN A 226 18.56 -28.87 9.11
C ASN A 226 19.64 -29.03 8.04
N SER A 227 20.70 -29.74 8.36
CA SER A 227 21.85 -29.98 7.47
C SER A 227 21.46 -30.66 6.14
N SER A 228 20.40 -31.47 6.14
CA SER A 228 19.91 -32.14 4.92
C SER A 228 19.34 -31.13 3.92
N ILE A 229 18.56 -30.14 4.41
CA ILE A 229 17.99 -29.07 3.60
C ILE A 229 19.10 -28.16 3.04
N LEU A 230 20.13 -27.89 3.85
CA LEU A 230 21.27 -27.03 3.50
C LEU A 230 22.37 -27.72 2.68
N LYS A 231 22.28 -29.04 2.45
CA LYS A 231 23.34 -29.78 1.72
C LYS A 231 23.69 -29.11 0.40
N GLY A 232 24.97 -28.70 0.27
CA GLY A 232 25.51 -28.01 -0.91
C GLY A 232 25.07 -26.53 -1.05
N ILE A 233 24.65 -25.89 0.03
CA ILE A 233 24.39 -24.45 0.09
C ILE A 233 25.21 -23.88 1.26
N SER A 234 25.98 -22.81 0.96
CA SER A 234 26.63 -22.01 2.00
C SER A 234 25.58 -21.17 2.71
N ILE A 235 25.40 -21.41 4.02
CA ILE A 235 24.44 -20.66 4.82
C ILE A 235 24.77 -19.17 4.91
N HIS A 236 26.07 -18.82 4.81
CA HIS A 236 26.54 -17.43 4.86
C HIS A 236 26.26 -16.64 3.57
N GLU A 237 26.07 -17.34 2.43
CA GLU A 237 25.77 -16.74 1.14
C GLU A 237 24.28 -16.79 0.82
N LEU A 238 23.49 -17.29 1.74
CA LEU A 238 22.06 -17.52 1.54
C LEU A 238 21.26 -16.26 1.88
N HIS A 239 20.96 -15.46 0.86
CA HIS A 239 20.09 -14.29 0.95
C HIS A 239 18.88 -14.45 0.03
N ASN A 240 17.73 -13.91 0.44
CA ASN A 240 16.56 -13.84 -0.43
C ASN A 240 16.70 -12.69 -1.45
N THR A 241 15.65 -12.38 -2.18
CA THR A 241 15.64 -11.30 -3.19
C THR A 241 15.70 -9.90 -2.58
N TYR A 242 15.41 -9.76 -1.29
CA TYR A 242 15.53 -8.54 -0.49
C TYR A 242 16.90 -8.32 0.14
N GLY A 243 17.84 -9.22 -0.10
CA GLY A 243 19.13 -9.18 0.60
C GLY A 243 19.05 -9.73 2.04
N GLU A 244 17.88 -10.26 2.47
CA GLU A 244 17.74 -10.80 3.82
C GLU A 244 18.40 -12.17 3.94
N ASN A 245 19.26 -12.33 4.93
CA ASN A 245 19.81 -13.62 5.32
C ASN A 245 18.79 -14.43 6.12
N ILE A 246 19.12 -15.68 6.46
CA ILE A 246 18.19 -16.57 7.18
C ILE A 246 17.87 -16.10 8.60
N ALA A 247 18.73 -15.32 9.26
CA ALA A 247 18.45 -14.77 10.58
C ALA A 247 17.39 -13.66 10.47
N MET A 248 17.50 -12.80 9.47
CA MET A 248 16.54 -11.73 9.19
C MET A 248 15.16 -12.30 8.88
N VAL A 249 15.07 -13.27 7.96
CA VAL A 249 13.79 -13.92 7.64
C VAL A 249 13.22 -14.66 8.86
N ALA A 250 14.06 -15.32 9.65
CA ALA A 250 13.60 -15.96 10.88
C ALA A 250 13.06 -14.96 11.92
N ALA A 251 13.66 -13.78 12.02
CA ALA A 251 13.19 -12.69 12.88
C ALA A 251 11.84 -12.15 12.39
N GLN A 252 11.71 -11.86 11.10
CA GLN A 252 10.50 -11.34 10.48
C GLN A 252 9.28 -12.24 10.67
N TYR A 253 9.48 -13.56 10.66
CA TYR A 253 8.39 -14.53 10.84
C TYR A 253 8.31 -15.13 12.26
N GLY A 254 9.06 -14.59 13.20
CA GLY A 254 9.04 -15.03 14.59
C GLY A 254 9.55 -16.46 14.80
N ASN A 255 10.36 -16.99 13.88
CA ASN A 255 10.91 -18.35 13.95
C ASN A 255 12.15 -18.40 14.85
N LEU A 256 11.93 -18.35 16.16
CA LEU A 256 13.00 -18.30 17.17
C LEU A 256 13.98 -19.48 17.06
N LYS A 257 13.52 -20.66 16.64
CA LYS A 257 14.41 -21.84 16.52
C LYS A 257 15.43 -21.64 15.42
N VAL A 258 14.99 -21.17 14.25
CA VAL A 258 15.90 -20.89 13.13
C VAL A 258 16.78 -19.67 13.43
N LEU A 259 16.24 -18.64 14.10
CA LEU A 259 17.05 -17.50 14.54
C LEU A 259 18.19 -17.93 15.45
N LYS A 260 17.92 -18.75 16.47
CA LYS A 260 18.96 -19.31 17.36
C LYS A 260 19.97 -20.15 16.59
N TYR A 261 19.52 -20.96 15.63
CA TYR A 261 20.40 -21.73 14.75
C TYR A 261 21.32 -20.82 13.92
N ALA A 262 20.76 -19.74 13.32
CA ALA A 262 21.52 -18.78 12.53
C ALA A 262 22.62 -18.09 13.37
N VAL A 263 22.25 -17.58 14.55
CA VAL A 263 23.20 -16.92 15.48
C VAL A 263 24.29 -17.90 15.93
N LYS A 264 23.95 -19.14 16.26
CA LYS A 264 24.94 -20.18 16.62
C LYS A 264 25.94 -20.46 15.49
N ASN A 265 25.48 -20.34 14.23
CA ASN A 265 26.32 -20.51 13.06
C ASN A 265 26.95 -19.18 12.57
N LYS A 266 26.98 -18.14 13.40
CA LYS A 266 27.63 -16.85 13.14
C LYS A 266 27.09 -16.12 11.91
N ILE A 267 25.81 -16.31 11.57
CA ILE A 267 25.13 -15.50 10.57
C ILE A 267 24.99 -14.08 11.12
N SER A 268 25.29 -13.09 10.30
CA SER A 268 25.23 -11.69 10.70
C SER A 268 23.83 -11.29 11.17
N VAL A 269 23.76 -10.55 12.27
CA VAL A 269 22.57 -9.90 12.81
C VAL A 269 22.64 -8.38 12.70
N ARG A 270 23.61 -7.86 11.92
CA ARG A 270 23.89 -6.42 11.74
C ARG A 270 23.73 -5.97 10.29
N GLU A 271 23.24 -6.84 9.43
CA GLU A 271 22.94 -6.50 8.04
C GLU A 271 21.60 -5.78 7.96
N GLU A 272 21.45 -4.99 6.91
CA GLU A 272 20.21 -4.35 6.52
C GLU A 272 19.71 -4.98 5.21
N ASN A 273 18.40 -5.01 5.03
CA ASN A 273 17.79 -5.44 3.77
C ASN A 273 17.75 -4.29 2.75
N ALA A 274 17.16 -4.52 1.58
CA ALA A 274 17.07 -3.53 0.51
C ALA A 274 16.24 -2.27 0.90
N ASP A 275 15.42 -2.36 1.95
CA ASP A 275 14.62 -1.25 2.50
C ASP A 275 15.28 -0.60 3.72
N PHE A 276 16.58 -0.82 3.91
CA PHE A 276 17.38 -0.32 5.05
C PHE A 276 16.85 -0.77 6.42
N GLN A 277 16.11 -1.89 6.47
CA GLN A 277 15.60 -2.45 7.71
C GLN A 277 16.61 -3.42 8.31
N ASN A 278 16.87 -3.24 9.58
CA ASN A 278 17.72 -4.14 10.35
C ASN A 278 16.91 -5.33 10.91
N ILE A 279 17.60 -6.31 11.49
CA ILE A 279 16.95 -7.53 12.02
C ILE A 279 16.00 -7.24 13.18
N PHE A 280 16.21 -6.14 13.94
CA PHE A 280 15.36 -5.78 15.07
C PHE A 280 14.03 -5.18 14.59
N ASP A 281 14.04 -4.36 13.53
CA ASP A 281 12.83 -3.87 12.84
C ASP A 281 11.97 -5.05 12.37
N LEU A 282 12.60 -6.03 11.71
CA LEU A 282 11.93 -7.22 11.22
C LEU A 282 11.34 -8.07 12.36
N ALA A 283 12.04 -8.17 13.48
CA ALA A 283 11.53 -8.87 14.66
C ALA A 283 10.31 -8.16 15.27
N ILE A 284 10.31 -6.82 15.34
CA ILE A 284 9.17 -6.04 15.82
C ILE A 284 7.96 -6.24 14.91
N LYS A 285 8.14 -6.22 13.58
CA LYS A 285 7.10 -6.52 12.60
C LYS A 285 6.48 -7.91 12.77
N SER A 286 7.25 -8.90 13.26
CA SER A 286 6.74 -10.24 13.54
C SER A 286 5.75 -10.29 14.71
N ASN A 287 5.77 -9.30 15.59
CA ASN A 287 5.03 -9.25 16.85
C ASN A 287 5.30 -10.46 17.80
N ASN A 288 6.40 -11.18 17.57
CA ASN A 288 6.80 -12.32 18.40
C ASN A 288 7.71 -11.86 19.54
N ILE A 289 7.14 -11.72 20.73
CA ILE A 289 7.85 -11.21 21.92
C ILE A 289 9.10 -12.03 22.28
N ASP A 290 9.08 -13.35 22.09
CA ASP A 290 10.23 -14.19 22.45
C ASP A 290 11.40 -14.00 21.47
N THR A 291 11.11 -13.77 20.19
CA THR A 291 12.10 -13.42 19.18
C THR A 291 12.70 -12.04 19.49
N ILE A 292 11.86 -11.06 19.82
CA ILE A 292 12.30 -9.69 20.19
C ILE A 292 13.18 -9.75 21.44
N LYS A 293 12.77 -10.45 22.50
CA LYS A 293 13.58 -10.61 23.72
C LYS A 293 14.95 -11.21 23.41
N TYR A 294 14.97 -12.27 22.63
CA TYR A 294 16.22 -12.96 22.27
C TYR A 294 17.18 -12.01 21.51
N LEU A 295 16.67 -11.21 20.59
CA LEU A 295 17.49 -10.22 19.87
C LEU A 295 17.95 -9.09 20.78
N MET A 296 17.10 -8.58 21.67
CA MET A 296 17.50 -7.57 22.65
C MET A 296 18.68 -8.02 23.53
N ASP A 297 18.70 -9.30 23.92
CA ASP A 297 19.82 -9.86 24.72
C ASP A 297 21.14 -9.90 23.93
N ILE A 298 21.07 -10.10 22.61
CA ILE A 298 22.24 -10.24 21.74
C ILE A 298 22.72 -8.87 21.24
N ILE A 299 21.81 -8.05 20.71
CA ILE A 299 22.12 -6.77 20.05
C ILE A 299 22.34 -5.69 21.11
N LYS A 300 21.58 -5.72 22.21
CA LYS A 300 21.55 -4.71 23.27
C LYS A 300 21.29 -3.32 22.70
N PRO A 301 20.15 -3.11 22.01
CA PRO A 301 19.85 -1.85 21.38
C PRO A 301 19.76 -0.73 22.43
N SER A 302 20.22 0.47 22.07
CA SER A 302 20.03 1.66 22.90
C SER A 302 18.54 2.07 22.93
N PRO A 303 18.12 2.92 23.88
CA PRO A 303 16.76 3.45 23.87
C PRO A 303 16.41 4.16 22.55
N LYS A 304 17.36 4.87 21.92
CA LYS A 304 17.16 5.50 20.60
C LYS A 304 16.93 4.45 19.50
N ASP A 305 17.75 3.39 19.43
CA ASP A 305 17.57 2.30 18.46
C ASP A 305 16.20 1.61 18.62
N ILE A 306 15.70 1.49 19.86
CA ILE A 306 14.36 0.93 20.13
C ILE A 306 13.27 1.86 19.59
N CYS A 307 13.39 3.18 19.79
CA CYS A 307 12.43 4.16 19.27
C CYS A 307 12.40 4.13 17.75
N GLU A 308 13.56 4.23 17.09
CA GLU A 308 13.68 4.14 15.63
C GLU A 308 13.05 2.86 15.07
N SER A 309 13.34 1.72 15.68
CA SER A 309 12.73 0.44 15.24
C SER A 309 11.22 0.36 15.49
N ILE A 310 10.69 1.03 16.52
CA ILE A 310 9.24 1.16 16.72
C ILE A 310 8.64 2.01 15.59
N GLU A 311 9.24 3.14 15.26
CA GLU A 311 8.79 4.03 14.19
C GLU A 311 8.82 3.34 12.83
N ASN A 312 9.92 2.67 12.49
CA ASN A 312 10.05 1.86 11.26
C ASN A 312 9.03 0.70 11.17
N SER A 313 8.39 0.36 12.29
CA SER A 313 7.43 -0.75 12.37
C SER A 313 6.01 -0.30 12.75
N ILE A 314 5.75 1.01 12.81
CA ILE A 314 4.52 1.59 13.39
C ILE A 314 3.24 1.04 12.76
N ASP A 315 3.24 0.78 11.45
CA ASP A 315 2.09 0.28 10.72
C ASP A 315 1.74 -1.18 11.06
N SER A 316 2.73 -1.97 11.52
CA SER A 316 2.60 -3.41 11.74
C SER A 316 2.72 -3.83 13.21
N ILE A 317 3.26 -2.98 14.07
CA ILE A 317 3.44 -3.28 15.50
C ILE A 317 2.08 -3.40 16.21
N SER A 318 1.93 -4.43 17.05
CA SER A 318 0.74 -4.60 17.91
C SER A 318 0.88 -3.82 19.21
N GLU A 319 -0.27 -3.44 19.82
CA GLU A 319 -0.30 -2.82 21.17
C GLU A 319 0.49 -3.62 22.20
N LYS A 320 0.41 -4.97 22.13
CA LYS A 320 1.14 -5.86 23.03
C LYS A 320 2.65 -5.73 22.86
N THR A 321 3.13 -5.69 21.63
CA THR A 321 4.56 -5.56 21.32
C THR A 321 5.06 -4.17 21.68
N LEU A 322 4.33 -3.11 21.32
CA LEU A 322 4.64 -1.75 21.72
C LEU A 322 4.66 -1.65 23.24
N GLY A 323 3.63 -2.15 23.95
CA GLY A 323 3.58 -2.14 25.41
C GLY A 323 4.79 -2.80 26.06
N TYR A 324 5.30 -3.90 25.49
CA TYR A 324 6.53 -4.56 25.93
C TYR A 324 7.76 -3.66 25.72
N LEU A 325 7.93 -3.10 24.52
CA LEU A 325 9.08 -2.27 24.18
C LEU A 325 9.13 -0.98 25.02
N LEU A 326 7.97 -0.34 25.27
CA LEU A 326 7.88 0.83 26.15
C LEU A 326 8.35 0.54 27.59
N THR A 327 8.31 -0.72 28.06
CA THR A 327 8.90 -1.08 29.38
C THR A 327 10.42 -1.05 29.38
N LYS A 328 11.05 -0.94 28.22
CA LYS A 328 12.51 -0.91 28.05
C LYS A 328 13.05 0.51 27.88
N LEU A 329 12.17 1.48 27.67
CA LEU A 329 12.51 2.90 27.56
C LEU A 329 12.45 3.55 28.93
N THR A 330 13.43 4.40 29.22
CA THR A 330 13.43 5.26 30.43
C THR A 330 12.58 6.50 30.22
N ASP A 331 12.49 6.97 28.98
CA ASP A 331 11.64 8.05 28.52
C ASP A 331 10.95 7.64 27.23
N ILE A 332 9.63 7.75 27.18
CA ILE A 332 8.83 7.41 26.00
C ILE A 332 8.67 8.59 25.03
N ASN A 333 9.14 9.78 25.43
CA ASN A 333 9.11 11.00 24.63
C ASN A 333 10.45 11.26 23.91
N ILE A 334 11.35 10.29 23.98
CA ILE A 334 12.64 10.37 23.28
C ILE A 334 12.41 10.25 21.76
N SER A 335 13.10 11.09 20.98
CA SER A 335 13.19 10.99 19.54
C SER A 335 14.52 10.30 19.17
N PRO A 336 14.59 9.54 18.06
CA PRO A 336 15.81 8.89 17.59
C PRO A 336 16.94 9.89 17.33
N GLU A 337 16.62 11.00 16.66
CA GLU A 337 17.50 12.15 16.44
C GLU A 337 16.91 13.43 17.05
N ASP A 338 17.75 14.49 17.20
CA ASP A 338 17.35 15.71 17.92
C ASP A 338 16.22 16.50 17.27
N ASN A 339 15.87 16.22 16.02
CA ASN A 339 14.80 16.88 15.27
C ASN A 339 13.77 15.90 14.71
N ASP A 340 13.86 14.61 15.03
CA ASP A 340 12.91 13.62 14.56
C ASP A 340 11.62 13.59 15.37
N GLU A 341 10.58 13.05 14.75
CA GLU A 341 9.30 12.82 15.40
C GLU A 341 9.46 11.83 16.57
N ASN A 342 8.61 11.93 17.57
CA ASN A 342 8.52 10.93 18.61
C ASN A 342 7.47 9.86 18.25
N ILE A 343 7.46 8.76 18.99
CA ILE A 343 6.58 7.61 18.70
C ILE A 343 5.08 8.02 18.61
N LEU A 344 4.62 9.01 19.41
CA LEU A 344 3.23 9.47 19.35
C LEU A 344 2.94 10.26 18.08
N GLU A 345 3.89 11.06 17.61
CA GLU A 345 3.79 11.82 16.37
C GLU A 345 3.72 10.87 15.17
N THR A 346 4.59 9.86 15.13
CA THR A 346 4.58 8.79 14.12
C THR A 346 3.29 7.98 14.16
N ALA A 347 2.80 7.62 15.36
CA ALA A 347 1.52 6.92 15.50
C ALA A 347 0.33 7.76 15.00
N ALA A 348 0.38 9.09 15.21
CA ALA A 348 -0.64 9.99 14.69
C ALA A 348 -0.57 10.12 13.17
N MET A 349 0.62 10.26 12.59
CA MET A 349 0.84 10.30 11.15
C MET A 349 0.35 9.00 10.45
N SER A 350 0.62 7.85 11.04
CA SER A 350 0.16 6.54 10.56
C SER A 350 -1.30 6.22 10.92
N ASN A 351 -2.04 7.18 11.48
CA ASN A 351 -3.44 7.02 11.87
C ASN A 351 -3.70 5.81 12.81
N ARG A 352 -2.70 5.45 13.65
CA ARG A 352 -2.74 4.33 14.60
C ARG A 352 -3.33 4.80 15.94
N ILE A 353 -4.66 5.00 15.96
CA ILE A 353 -5.39 5.45 17.16
C ILE A 353 -5.20 4.50 18.34
N ASP A 354 -5.14 3.19 18.08
CA ASP A 354 -4.87 2.12 19.05
C ASP A 354 -3.55 2.36 19.79
N LEU A 355 -2.49 2.64 19.04
CA LEU A 355 -1.17 2.92 19.61
C LEU A 355 -1.11 4.29 20.29
N ALA A 356 -1.76 5.30 19.72
CA ALA A 356 -1.85 6.62 20.34
C ALA A 356 -2.55 6.57 21.72
N GLU A 357 -3.64 5.80 21.84
CA GLU A 357 -4.32 5.56 23.12
C GLU A 357 -3.37 4.89 24.16
N LEU A 358 -2.61 3.88 23.72
CA LEU A 358 -1.64 3.20 24.60
C LEU A 358 -0.52 4.15 25.03
N LEU A 359 0.03 4.94 24.11
CA LEU A 359 1.10 5.90 24.39
C LEU A 359 0.64 6.99 25.36
N ILE A 360 -0.54 7.57 25.15
CA ILE A 360 -1.14 8.56 26.06
C ILE A 360 -1.38 7.95 27.46
N LYS A 361 -1.91 6.73 27.52
CA LYS A 361 -2.06 5.99 28.79
C LYS A 361 -0.72 5.80 29.50
N LYS A 362 0.36 5.68 28.75
CA LYS A 362 1.75 5.60 29.25
C LYS A 362 2.38 6.98 29.48
N LYS A 363 1.60 8.07 29.38
CA LYS A 363 1.98 9.46 29.62
C LYS A 363 2.92 10.06 28.56
N ALA A 364 2.77 9.62 27.31
CA ALA A 364 3.37 10.34 26.18
C ALA A 364 2.84 11.77 26.14
N VAL A 365 3.73 12.71 25.87
CA VAL A 365 3.40 14.14 25.76
C VAL A 365 2.76 14.38 24.39
N VAL A 366 1.59 15.00 24.39
CA VAL A 366 0.93 15.41 23.13
C VAL A 366 1.59 16.68 22.63
N THR A 367 2.31 16.58 21.54
CA THR A 367 2.99 17.69 20.89
C THR A 367 2.08 18.38 19.87
N PRO A 368 2.39 19.60 19.44
CA PRO A 368 1.69 20.25 18.33
C PRO A 368 1.80 19.44 17.01
N ILE A 369 2.94 18.77 16.76
CA ILE A 369 3.17 17.94 15.56
C ILE A 369 2.23 16.73 15.56
N ALA A 370 2.09 16.03 16.69
CA ALA A 370 1.14 14.92 16.81
C ALA A 370 -0.30 15.35 16.46
N LEU A 371 -0.71 16.57 16.87
CA LEU A 371 -2.03 17.10 16.57
C LEU A 371 -2.16 17.46 15.07
N ILE A 372 -1.13 18.05 14.47
CA ILE A 372 -1.10 18.36 13.03
C ILE A 372 -1.20 17.06 12.23
N ASN A 373 -0.36 16.07 12.51
CA ASN A 373 -0.38 14.76 11.85
C ASN A 373 -1.78 14.10 11.94
N ALA A 374 -2.43 14.18 13.09
CA ALA A 374 -3.80 13.66 13.25
C ALA A 374 -4.84 14.43 12.43
N VAL A 375 -4.69 15.75 12.27
CA VAL A 375 -5.58 16.57 11.41
C VAL A 375 -5.38 16.20 9.96
N ASP A 376 -4.15 16.03 9.51
CA ASP A 376 -3.81 15.66 8.12
C ASP A 376 -4.39 14.30 7.72
N THR A 377 -4.46 13.35 8.65
CA THR A 377 -5.15 12.06 8.40
C THR A 377 -6.67 12.18 8.30
N GLY A 378 -7.26 13.32 8.68
CA GLY A 378 -8.71 13.53 8.73
C GLY A 378 -9.44 12.69 9.79
N ASN A 379 -8.72 12.05 10.72
CA ASN A 379 -9.31 11.21 11.75
C ASN A 379 -9.79 12.03 12.96
N ILE A 380 -11.08 12.42 12.94
CA ILE A 380 -11.71 13.22 13.99
C ILE A 380 -11.60 12.55 15.38
N LYS A 381 -11.61 11.21 15.46
CA LYS A 381 -11.48 10.51 16.75
C LYS A 381 -10.08 10.68 17.32
N LEU A 382 -9.05 10.56 16.50
CA LEU A 382 -7.66 10.76 16.89
C LEU A 382 -7.42 12.22 17.32
N VAL A 383 -7.91 13.19 16.55
CA VAL A 383 -7.84 14.62 16.91
C VAL A 383 -8.49 14.88 18.28
N LYS A 384 -9.70 14.35 18.52
CA LYS A 384 -10.39 14.49 19.81
C LYS A 384 -9.61 13.85 20.96
N LEU A 385 -9.02 12.68 20.72
CA LEU A 385 -8.18 11.99 21.69
C LEU A 385 -7.01 12.86 22.10
N LEU A 386 -6.26 13.41 21.15
CA LEU A 386 -5.11 14.27 21.43
C LEU A 386 -5.50 15.57 22.13
N LEU A 387 -6.58 16.24 21.68
CA LEU A 387 -7.07 17.46 22.33
C LEU A 387 -7.48 17.23 23.78
N SER A 388 -8.18 16.13 24.09
CA SER A 388 -8.60 15.80 25.46
C SER A 388 -7.45 15.41 26.38
N ASN A 389 -6.24 15.19 25.84
CA ASN A 389 -5.04 14.81 26.58
C ASN A 389 -3.91 15.85 26.49
N GLY A 390 -4.25 17.11 26.29
CA GLY A 390 -3.31 18.24 26.40
C GLY A 390 -2.82 18.80 25.08
N GLY A 391 -3.40 18.39 23.95
CA GLY A 391 -3.10 18.99 22.64
C GLY A 391 -3.52 20.46 22.59
N GLU A 392 -2.61 21.33 22.18
CA GLU A 392 -2.81 22.80 22.14
C GLU A 392 -3.04 23.26 20.69
N VAL A 393 -4.26 23.68 20.34
CA VAL A 393 -4.67 24.08 18.99
C VAL A 393 -3.91 25.29 18.45
N ASN A 394 -3.49 26.20 19.34
CA ASN A 394 -2.85 27.47 18.94
C ASN A 394 -1.31 27.44 19.05
N LYS A 395 -0.72 26.27 19.29
CA LYS A 395 0.72 26.13 19.40
C LYS A 395 1.30 25.76 18.03
N ILE A 396 2.31 26.48 17.60
CA ILE A 396 2.97 26.23 16.31
C ILE A 396 3.93 25.06 16.48
N GLY A 397 3.72 23.98 15.68
CA GLY A 397 4.69 22.93 15.49
C GLY A 397 5.83 23.43 14.61
N LYS A 398 7.07 23.12 14.95
CA LYS A 398 8.21 23.33 14.06
C LYS A 398 8.56 21.98 13.43
N TYR A 399 8.40 21.85 12.11
CA TYR A 399 9.01 20.77 11.37
C TYR A 399 10.52 21.00 11.22
N SER A 400 11.30 19.94 11.15
CA SER A 400 12.77 19.96 11.11
C SER A 400 13.39 20.67 9.90
N ASP A 401 12.63 20.86 8.85
CA ASP A 401 13.05 21.45 7.57
C ASP A 401 13.08 22.99 7.54
N GLY A 402 12.83 23.65 8.66
CA GLY A 402 13.09 25.09 8.81
C GLY A 402 12.14 26.02 8.05
N GLU A 403 11.10 25.52 7.39
CA GLU A 403 10.07 26.34 6.79
C GLU A 403 9.05 26.80 7.85
N LYS A 404 8.84 28.14 7.87
CA LYS A 404 7.93 28.79 8.81
C LYS A 404 6.51 28.79 8.31
#